data_0e0047434608d004ebbdafed367951d4
#
_entry.id   0e0047434608d004ebbdafed367951d4
#
_cell.length_a   1.000
_cell.length_b   1.000
_cell.length_c   1.000
_cell.angle_alpha   90.00
_cell.angle_beta   90.00
_cell.angle_gamma   90.00
#
_symmetry.space_group_name_H-M   'P 1'
#
loop_
_entity.id
_entity.type
_entity.pdbx_description
1 polymer ?
#
loop_
_entity_poly.entity_id
_entity_poly.type
_entity_poly.pdbx_seq_one_letter_code
_entity_poly.pdbx_strand_id
1 'polypeptide(L)' 'MYRIVDNRGRIGYADEKGKPVIKPRFAFGFPFKNGKAKVTDKGKSKEATGSRGEYHYWESDEWYYIDKNGNKVE' A
#
# COMPACT_ATOMS: atom_id res chain seq x y z
N MET A 1 3.00 5.61 11.08
CA MET A 1 1.87 4.74 10.69
C MET A 1 2.36 3.48 10.00
N TYR A 2 1.64 2.41 10.12
CA TYR A 2 1.98 1.16 9.47
C TYR A 2 0.81 0.63 8.65
N ARG A 3 1.11 -0.30 7.75
CA ARG A 3 0.11 -0.85 6.83
C ARG A 3 -0.79 -1.87 7.54
N ILE A 4 -2.06 -1.86 7.16
CA ILE A 4 -3.02 -2.88 7.58
C ILE A 4 -3.68 -3.44 6.32
N VAL A 5 -4.17 -4.67 6.41
CA VAL A 5 -4.80 -5.38 5.29
C VAL A 5 -6.14 -5.89 5.73
N ASP A 6 -7.16 -5.70 4.90
CA ASP A 6 -8.49 -6.22 5.20
C ASP A 6 -8.69 -7.63 4.60
N ASN A 7 -9.92 -8.17 4.75
CA ASN A 7 -10.24 -9.50 4.26
C ASN A 7 -10.18 -9.63 2.74
N ARG A 8 -10.18 -8.51 2.03
CA ARG A 8 -10.14 -8.50 0.56
C ARG A 8 -8.73 -8.24 0.04
N GLY A 9 -7.76 -8.15 0.94
CA GLY A 9 -6.39 -7.87 0.56
C GLY A 9 -6.09 -6.40 0.28
N ARG A 10 -7.01 -5.51 0.63
CA ARG A 10 -6.80 -4.08 0.42
C ARG A 10 -5.95 -3.49 1.53
N ILE A 11 -5.13 -2.52 1.15
CA ILE A 11 -4.18 -1.90 2.07
C ILE A 11 -4.77 -0.61 2.64
N GLY A 12 -4.61 -0.44 3.94
CA GLY A 12 -4.89 0.80 4.64
C GLY A 12 -3.73 1.10 5.57
N TYR A 13 -3.93 2.08 6.46
CA TYR A 13 -2.88 2.50 7.38
C TYR A 13 -3.45 2.77 8.77
N ALA A 14 -2.71 2.37 9.78
CA ALA A 14 -3.09 2.55 11.17
C ALA A 14 -2.02 3.36 11.91
N ASP A 15 -2.43 3.98 13.01
CA ASP A 15 -1.49 4.72 13.85
C ASP A 15 -0.73 3.77 14.78
N GLU A 16 0.12 4.31 15.64
CA GLU A 16 0.96 3.53 16.55
C GLU A 16 0.14 2.71 17.55
N LYS A 17 -1.09 3.11 17.78
CA LYS A 17 -1.98 2.41 18.70
C LYS A 17 -2.81 1.33 18.03
N GLY A 18 -2.62 1.14 16.73
CA GLY A 18 -3.38 0.17 15.96
C GLY A 18 -4.72 0.67 15.47
N LYS A 19 -5.03 1.95 15.67
CA LYS A 19 -6.29 2.52 15.24
C LYS A 19 -6.22 2.88 13.76
N PRO A 20 -7.17 2.38 12.93
CA PRO A 20 -7.16 2.72 11.50
C PRO A 20 -7.34 4.23 11.29
N VAL A 21 -6.38 4.84 10.60
CA VAL A 21 -6.44 6.24 10.21
C VAL A 21 -6.95 6.36 8.79
N ILE A 22 -6.48 5.46 7.92
CA ILE A 22 -6.92 5.37 6.54
C ILE A 22 -7.46 3.97 6.35
N LYS A 23 -8.76 3.86 6.09
CA LYS A 23 -9.40 2.56 5.91
C LYS A 23 -8.78 1.83 4.72
N PRO A 24 -8.66 0.49 4.79
CA PRO A 24 -8.16 -0.29 3.66
C PRO A 24 -8.98 -0.02 2.40
N ARG A 25 -8.32 0.54 1.39
CA ARG A 25 -8.95 0.89 0.12
C ARG A 25 -8.03 0.81 -1.08
N PHE A 26 -6.73 0.70 -0.84
CA PHE A 26 -5.75 0.67 -1.92
C PHE A 26 -5.48 -0.78 -2.33
N ALA A 27 -5.28 -0.99 -3.63
CA ALA A 27 -4.89 -2.31 -4.11
C ALA A 27 -3.52 -2.68 -3.54
N PHE A 28 -2.62 -1.69 -3.43
CA PHE A 28 -1.34 -1.88 -2.79
C PHE A 28 -0.83 -0.53 -2.27
N GLY A 29 0.06 -0.58 -1.27
CA GLY A 29 0.70 0.61 -0.73
C GLY A 29 2.00 0.27 -0.05
N PHE A 30 2.95 1.19 -0.14
CA PHE A 30 4.22 1.08 0.58
C PHE A 30 4.11 1.73 1.95
N PRO A 31 5.02 1.42 2.88
CA PRO A 31 5.02 2.08 4.18
C PRO A 31 5.20 3.59 4.04
N PHE A 32 4.67 4.34 5.01
CA PHE A 32 4.88 5.78 5.04
C PHE A 32 6.37 6.10 5.23
N LYS A 33 6.82 7.09 4.49
CA LYS A 33 8.19 7.57 4.58
C LYS A 33 8.17 9.08 4.35
N ASN A 34 8.74 9.84 5.28
CA ASN A 34 8.75 11.31 5.21
C ASN A 34 7.36 11.92 5.07
N GLY A 35 6.37 11.33 5.74
CA GLY A 35 5.00 11.84 5.74
C GLY A 35 4.18 11.49 4.51
N LYS A 36 4.71 10.66 3.62
CA LYS A 36 4.03 10.25 2.38
C LYS A 36 4.07 8.74 2.21
N ALA A 37 3.07 8.20 1.54
CA ALA A 37 3.08 6.79 1.15
C ALA A 37 2.74 6.67 -0.32
N LYS A 38 3.48 5.82 -1.03
CA LYS A 38 3.21 5.54 -2.43
C LYS A 38 2.17 4.43 -2.50
N VAL A 39 1.06 4.68 -3.18
CA VAL A 39 -0.07 3.75 -3.25
C VAL A 39 -0.59 3.64 -4.68
N THR A 40 -1.38 2.60 -4.90
CA THR A 40 -2.07 2.43 -6.18
C THR A 40 -3.44 1.79 -5.92
N ASP A 41 -4.42 2.15 -6.75
CA ASP A 41 -5.77 1.60 -6.66
C ASP A 41 -5.94 0.36 -7.52
N LYS A 42 -4.93 0.01 -8.30
CA LYS A 42 -5.00 -1.12 -9.22
C LYS A 42 -3.65 -1.81 -9.38
N GLY A 43 -3.62 -2.85 -10.22
CA GLY A 43 -2.41 -3.62 -10.43
C GLY A 43 -2.57 -5.04 -9.92
N LYS A 44 -1.49 -5.78 -9.92
CA LYS A 44 -1.51 -7.17 -9.48
C LYS A 44 -0.15 -7.59 -8.93
N SER A 45 -0.18 -8.60 -8.08
CA SER A 45 1.03 -9.21 -7.58
C SER A 45 1.67 -10.05 -8.68
N LYS A 46 2.96 -9.92 -8.85
CA LYS A 46 3.73 -10.73 -9.80
C LYS A 46 4.88 -11.40 -9.09
N GLU A 47 5.22 -12.58 -9.59
CA GLU A 47 6.37 -13.33 -9.11
C GLU A 47 7.60 -12.86 -9.86
N ALA A 48 8.68 -12.58 -9.14
CA ALA A 48 9.92 -12.17 -9.78
C ALA A 48 10.53 -13.34 -10.52
N THR A 49 11.01 -13.08 -11.74
CA THR A 49 11.62 -14.11 -12.60
C THR A 49 12.80 -14.77 -11.90
N GLY A 50 12.79 -16.10 -11.88
CA GLY A 50 13.88 -16.88 -11.30
C GLY A 50 13.83 -17.05 -9.79
N SER A 51 12.80 -16.54 -9.13
CA SER A 51 12.69 -16.63 -7.67
C SER A 51 11.97 -17.88 -7.17
N ARG A 52 11.46 -18.72 -8.07
CA ARG A 52 10.73 -19.94 -7.74
C ARG A 52 9.51 -19.70 -6.84
N GLY A 53 8.85 -18.55 -6.99
CA GLY A 53 7.69 -18.22 -6.20
C GLY A 53 8.00 -17.65 -4.82
N GLU A 54 9.26 -17.45 -4.49
CA GLU A 54 9.66 -16.95 -3.19
C GLU A 54 9.66 -15.43 -3.10
N TYR A 55 9.63 -14.76 -4.23
CA TYR A 55 9.71 -13.30 -4.28
C TYR A 55 8.59 -12.74 -5.14
N HIS A 56 7.80 -11.84 -4.54
CA HIS A 56 6.67 -11.21 -5.21
C HIS A 56 6.80 -9.69 -5.17
N TYR A 57 6.29 -9.03 -6.18
CA TYR A 57 6.21 -7.58 -6.20
C TYR A 57 4.87 -7.15 -6.80
N TRP A 58 4.50 -5.92 -6.55
CA TRP A 58 3.25 -5.38 -7.07
C TRP A 58 3.54 -4.58 -8.34
N GLU A 59 2.80 -4.89 -9.40
CA GLU A 59 2.95 -4.20 -10.68
C GLU A 59 1.74 -3.33 -10.96
N SER A 60 1.99 -2.04 -11.19
CA SER A 60 0.98 -1.07 -11.56
C SER A 60 1.66 0.06 -12.33
N ASP A 61 0.94 0.67 -13.27
CA ASP A 61 1.42 1.84 -14.01
C ASP A 61 0.78 3.14 -13.51
N GLU A 62 0.00 3.08 -12.43
CA GLU A 62 -0.62 4.28 -11.87
C GLU A 62 -0.37 4.37 -10.38
N TRP A 63 0.79 4.91 -10.02
CA TRP A 63 1.15 5.16 -8.63
C TRP A 63 0.95 6.62 -8.29
N TYR A 64 0.59 6.90 -7.04
CA TYR A 64 0.52 8.26 -6.54
C TYR A 64 0.88 8.27 -5.05
N TYR A 65 1.08 9.46 -4.50
CA TYR A 65 1.41 9.61 -3.09
C TYR A 65 0.23 10.15 -2.31
N ILE A 66 0.12 9.73 -1.07
CA ILE A 66 -0.88 10.25 -0.14
C ILE A 66 -0.17 10.78 1.10
N ASP A 67 -0.82 11.72 1.80
CA ASP A 67 -0.35 12.21 3.08
C ASP A 67 -0.93 11.37 4.21
N LYS A 68 -0.64 11.78 5.46
CA LYS A 68 -1.11 11.06 6.65
C LYS A 68 -2.63 11.04 6.80
N ASN A 69 -3.34 11.91 6.11
CA ASN A 69 -4.79 11.97 6.14
C ASN A 69 -5.43 11.19 5.00
N GLY A 70 -4.61 10.61 4.13
CA GLY A 70 -5.09 9.85 2.98
C GLY A 70 -5.39 10.69 1.75
N ASN A 71 -5.01 11.97 1.77
CA ASN A 71 -5.22 12.85 0.63
C ASN A 71 -4.09 12.71 -0.38
N LYS A 72 -4.44 12.71 -1.65
CA LYS A 72 -3.45 12.64 -2.72
C LYS A 72 -2.56 13.87 -2.69
N VAL A 73 -1.25 13.65 -2.76
CA VAL A 73 -0.27 14.73 -2.83
C VAL A 73 0.63 14.53 -4.04
N GLU A 74 1.17 15.61 -4.54
CA GLU A 74 2.07 15.58 -5.70
C GLU A 74 3.54 15.61 -5.30
#